data_e039371329dc742e783f014738ca1d21
#
_entry.id   e039371329dc742e783f014738ca1d21
#
_cell.length_a   1.000
_cell.length_b   1.000
_cell.length_c   1.000
_cell.angle_alpha   90.00
_cell.angle_beta   90.00
_cell.angle_gamma   90.00
#
_symmetry.space_group_name_H-M   'P 1'
#
loop_
_entity.id
_entity.type
_entity.pdbx_description
1 polymer ?
#
loop_
_entity_poly.entity_id
_entity_poly.type
_entity_poly.pdbx_seq_one_letter_code
_entity_poly.pdbx_strand_id
1 'polypeptide(L)'
;MKALLLLLLASGSAMAHELTPTYPKLTPSYIPGVMSTHVVLWNARQDISYYKVDVFDANMNPVSFIATGGNLKKVDYLGRAHIEVFVREEDQDKATFICTESKLKRGAAQKSLVASKVCSKIK
;
A
#
# COMPACT_ATOMS: atom_id res chain seq x y z
N MET A 1 -43.64 -15.19 -20.73
CA MET A 1 -42.89 -15.39 -19.48
C MET A 1 -41.46 -14.97 -19.70
N LYS A 2 -41.15 -13.83 -19.23
CA LYS A 2 -39.80 -13.30 -19.34
C LYS A 2 -39.03 -13.74 -18.12
N ALA A 3 -38.18 -14.71 -18.29
CA ALA A 3 -37.17 -14.98 -17.28
C ALA A 3 -36.30 -13.75 -17.19
N LEU A 4 -36.49 -12.97 -16.15
CA LEU A 4 -35.53 -11.97 -15.77
C LEU A 4 -34.30 -12.75 -15.31
N LEU A 5 -33.37 -12.96 -16.22
CA LEU A 5 -32.06 -13.38 -15.86
C LEU A 5 -31.47 -12.21 -15.11
N LEU A 6 -31.70 -12.16 -13.81
CA LEU A 6 -30.84 -11.41 -12.95
C LEU A 6 -29.48 -12.09 -13.08
N LEU A 7 -28.70 -11.63 -14.03
CA LEU A 7 -27.27 -11.74 -13.92
C LEU A 7 -26.92 -10.98 -12.65
N LEU A 8 -26.97 -11.67 -11.55
CA LEU A 8 -26.13 -11.35 -10.43
C LEU A 8 -24.72 -11.47 -10.99
N LEU A 9 -24.24 -10.39 -11.55
CA LEU A 9 -22.84 -10.12 -11.58
C LEU A 9 -22.43 -10.13 -10.10
N ALA A 10 -22.17 -11.32 -9.60
CA ALA A 10 -21.27 -11.45 -8.51
C ALA A 10 -19.97 -10.86 -9.03
N SER A 11 -19.84 -9.53 -8.97
CA SER A 11 -18.57 -8.88 -9.00
C SER A 11 -17.85 -9.43 -7.78
N GLY A 12 -17.21 -10.58 -7.96
CA GLY A 12 -16.22 -11.03 -7.05
C GLY A 12 -15.22 -9.90 -7.00
N SER A 13 -15.38 -8.98 -6.05
CA SER A 13 -14.34 -8.04 -5.74
C SER A 13 -13.13 -8.88 -5.42
N ALA A 14 -12.17 -8.92 -6.36
CA ALA A 14 -10.86 -9.43 -6.07
C ALA A 14 -10.41 -8.62 -4.87
N MET A 15 -10.41 -9.23 -3.67
CA MET A 15 -10.00 -8.57 -2.46
C MET A 15 -8.55 -8.22 -2.62
N ALA A 16 -8.28 -6.95 -2.96
CA ALA A 16 -6.95 -6.39 -2.90
C ALA A 16 -6.55 -6.21 -1.43
N HIS A 17 -5.30 -5.93 -1.18
CA HIS A 17 -4.88 -5.50 0.14
C HIS A 17 -5.44 -4.10 0.45
N GLU A 18 -5.43 -3.72 1.71
CA GLU A 18 -5.85 -2.40 2.16
C GLU A 18 -4.68 -1.64 2.76
N LEU A 19 -4.74 -0.33 2.63
CA LEU A 19 -3.81 0.60 3.25
C LEU A 19 -4.59 1.69 3.98
N THR A 20 -4.41 1.79 5.28
CA THR A 20 -5.12 2.76 6.11
C THR A 20 -4.15 3.58 6.96
N PRO A 21 -4.48 4.83 7.27
CA PRO A 21 -5.65 5.58 6.84
C PRO A 21 -5.57 5.98 5.36
N THR A 22 -6.72 6.35 4.79
CA THR A 22 -6.79 6.81 3.40
C THR A 22 -6.05 8.14 3.20
N TYR A 23 -6.05 8.98 4.23
CA TYR A 23 -5.43 10.31 4.23
C TYR A 23 -4.50 10.49 5.43
N PRO A 24 -3.33 9.86 5.44
CA PRO A 24 -2.36 10.04 6.50
C PRO A 24 -1.82 11.47 6.50
N LYS A 25 -1.39 11.93 7.67
CA LYS A 25 -0.76 13.24 7.83
C LYS A 25 0.70 13.08 8.21
N LEU A 26 1.56 13.83 7.54
CA LEU A 26 2.95 13.99 7.98
C LEU A 26 3.00 14.92 9.18
N THR A 27 3.66 14.47 10.22
CA THR A 27 3.91 15.24 11.43
C THR A 27 5.40 15.21 11.75
N PRO A 28 5.93 16.21 12.50
CA PRO A 28 7.32 16.15 12.93
C PRO A 28 7.61 14.85 13.69
N SER A 29 8.67 14.16 13.29
CA SER A 29 9.15 12.98 13.99
C SER A 29 10.02 13.38 15.20
N TYR A 30 10.47 12.37 15.96
CA TYR A 30 11.45 12.59 17.01
C TYR A 30 12.87 12.92 16.48
N ILE A 31 13.08 12.79 15.17
CA ILE A 31 14.34 13.14 14.50
C ILE A 31 14.19 14.54 13.93
N PRO A 32 15.04 15.51 14.31
CA PRO A 32 15.00 16.85 13.74
C PRO A 32 15.14 16.84 12.22
N GLY A 33 14.30 17.60 11.52
CA GLY A 33 14.32 17.69 10.06
C GLY A 33 13.67 16.52 9.33
N VAL A 34 12.98 15.63 10.05
CA VAL A 34 12.31 14.45 9.49
C VAL A 34 10.86 14.42 9.92
N MET A 35 9.98 14.30 8.93
CA MET A 35 8.54 14.12 9.11
C MET A 35 8.21 12.64 9.09
N SER A 36 7.17 12.24 9.79
CA SER A 36 6.71 10.86 9.78
C SER A 36 5.20 10.74 9.70
N THR A 37 4.76 9.59 9.23
CA THR A 37 3.37 9.16 9.27
C THR A 37 3.31 7.65 9.43
N HIS A 38 2.17 7.17 9.86
CA HIS A 38 1.94 5.75 10.12
C HIS A 38 0.82 5.24 9.22
N VAL A 39 1.05 4.14 8.56
CA VAL A 39 0.05 3.42 7.78
C VAL A 39 0.03 1.95 8.17
N VAL A 40 -1.12 1.32 7.96
CA VAL A 40 -1.30 -0.11 8.21
C VAL A 40 -1.71 -0.79 6.91
N LEU A 41 -0.94 -1.79 6.53
CA LEU A 41 -1.25 -2.66 5.40
C LEU A 41 -1.95 -3.91 5.92
N TRP A 42 -3.11 -4.23 5.37
CA TRP A 42 -3.82 -5.47 5.63
C TRP A 42 -3.84 -6.33 4.38
N ASN A 43 -3.37 -7.58 4.50
CA ASN A 43 -3.32 -8.50 3.37
C ASN A 43 -4.55 -9.40 3.35
N ALA A 44 -5.43 -9.17 2.39
CA ALA A 44 -6.61 -10.00 2.15
C ALA A 44 -6.39 -11.07 1.06
N ARG A 45 -5.15 -11.25 0.59
CA ARG A 45 -4.82 -12.17 -0.50
C ARG A 45 -4.07 -13.39 0.01
N GLN A 46 -4.53 -14.57 -0.37
CA GLN A 46 -3.85 -15.84 -0.08
C GLN A 46 -2.64 -16.08 -0.98
N ASP A 47 -2.65 -15.53 -2.19
CA ASP A 47 -1.65 -15.76 -3.23
C ASP A 47 -0.45 -14.82 -3.15
N ILE A 48 -0.51 -13.78 -2.34
CA ILE A 48 0.53 -12.77 -2.16
C ILE A 48 0.88 -12.63 -0.69
N SER A 49 2.18 -12.61 -0.38
CA SER A 49 2.70 -12.33 0.97
C SER A 49 3.70 -11.19 1.00
N TYR A 50 4.09 -10.64 -0.14
CA TYR A 50 5.08 -9.57 -0.19
C TYR A 50 4.50 -8.32 -0.84
N TYR A 51 4.80 -7.17 -0.23
CA TYR A 51 4.36 -5.86 -0.68
C TYR A 51 5.51 -4.88 -0.62
N LYS A 52 5.66 -4.09 -1.67
CA LYS A 52 6.64 -3.01 -1.73
C LYS A 52 5.97 -1.69 -1.37
N VAL A 53 6.62 -0.93 -0.49
CA VAL A 53 6.20 0.41 -0.09
C VAL A 53 6.99 1.43 -0.89
N ASP A 54 6.31 2.42 -1.44
CA ASP A 54 6.92 3.56 -2.12
C ASP A 54 6.19 4.85 -1.74
N VAL A 55 6.90 5.96 -1.86
CA VAL A 55 6.35 7.31 -1.72
C VAL A 55 6.51 8.04 -3.04
N PHE A 56 5.44 8.69 -3.48
CA PHE A 56 5.39 9.40 -4.75
C PHE A 56 4.91 10.84 -4.57
N ASP A 57 5.32 11.70 -5.50
CA ASP A 57 4.76 13.04 -5.64
C ASP A 57 3.42 13.01 -6.42
N ALA A 58 2.84 14.17 -6.65
CA ALA A 58 1.57 14.29 -7.37
C ALA A 58 1.62 13.78 -8.82
N ASN A 59 2.79 13.72 -9.42
CA ASN A 59 3.02 13.21 -10.77
C ASN A 59 3.50 11.75 -10.78
N MET A 60 3.42 11.06 -9.65
CA MET A 60 3.89 9.68 -9.46
C MET A 60 5.39 9.49 -9.67
N ASN A 61 6.18 10.53 -9.45
CA ASN A 61 7.63 10.42 -9.38
C ASN A 61 8.05 10.01 -7.97
N PRO A 62 9.09 9.17 -7.83
CA PRO A 62 9.54 8.73 -6.52
C PRO A 62 10.02 9.88 -5.65
N VAL A 63 9.66 9.84 -4.39
CA VAL A 63 10.17 10.72 -3.32
C VAL A 63 11.00 9.88 -2.36
N SER A 64 12.15 10.38 -1.96
CA SER A 64 13.01 9.69 -1.00
C SER A 64 12.31 9.51 0.33
N PHE A 65 12.36 8.30 0.88
CA PHE A 65 11.75 7.95 2.15
C PHE A 65 12.48 6.80 2.83
N ILE A 66 12.16 6.60 4.09
CA ILE A 66 12.56 5.41 4.85
C ILE A 66 11.29 4.81 5.44
N ALA A 67 11.11 3.52 5.29
CA ALA A 67 10.08 2.77 6.00
C ALA A 67 10.71 1.90 7.08
N THR A 68 10.08 1.81 8.24
CA THR A 68 10.55 0.92 9.32
C THR A 68 10.66 -0.51 8.85
N GLY A 69 11.81 -1.13 9.06
CA GLY A 69 12.06 -2.50 8.61
C GLY A 69 12.31 -2.66 7.11
N GLY A 70 12.50 -1.55 6.37
CA GLY A 70 12.71 -1.54 4.92
C GLY A 70 11.43 -1.38 4.12
N ASN A 71 11.56 -1.28 2.81
CA ASN A 71 10.46 -1.02 1.89
C ASN A 71 9.75 -2.28 1.36
N LEU A 72 10.29 -3.47 1.62
CA LEU A 72 9.65 -4.74 1.26
C LEU A 72 9.09 -5.37 2.53
N LYS A 73 7.77 -5.59 2.55
CA LYS A 73 7.05 -6.12 3.70
C LYS A 73 6.52 -7.51 3.41
N LYS A 74 6.80 -8.44 4.33
CA LYS A 74 6.14 -9.73 4.35
C LYS A 74 4.91 -9.64 5.25
N VAL A 75 3.73 -9.89 4.68
CA VAL A 75 2.46 -9.87 5.41
C VAL A 75 1.68 -11.12 5.06
N ASP A 76 1.47 -11.96 6.03
CA ASP A 76 0.71 -13.20 5.82
C ASP A 76 -0.78 -12.90 5.55
N TYR A 77 -1.46 -13.87 4.96
CA TYR A 77 -2.89 -13.77 4.70
C TYR A 77 -3.67 -13.38 5.97
N LEU A 78 -4.51 -12.37 5.87
CA LEU A 78 -5.26 -11.73 6.95
C LEU A 78 -4.38 -11.06 8.02
N GLY A 79 -3.07 -10.96 7.78
CA GLY A 79 -2.16 -10.24 8.65
C GLY A 79 -2.14 -8.75 8.37
N ARG A 80 -1.55 -8.00 9.31
CA ARG A 80 -1.35 -6.55 9.21
C ARG A 80 0.12 -6.23 9.41
N ALA A 81 0.59 -5.24 8.65
CA ALA A 81 1.89 -4.63 8.88
C ALA A 81 1.70 -3.17 9.25
N HIS A 82 2.26 -2.78 10.38
CA HIS A 82 2.34 -1.39 10.80
C HIS A 82 3.62 -0.78 10.23
N ILE A 83 3.46 0.25 9.43
CA ILE A 83 4.56 0.84 8.68
C ILE A 83 4.66 2.31 9.07
N GLU A 84 5.79 2.70 9.63
CA GLU A 84 6.12 4.09 9.83
C GLU A 84 6.97 4.57 8.66
N VAL A 85 6.55 5.66 8.04
CA VAL A 85 7.18 6.24 6.87
C VAL A 85 7.79 7.56 7.26
N PHE A 86 9.07 7.74 6.97
CA PHE A 86 9.85 8.94 7.25
C PHE A 86 10.23 9.63 5.95
N VAL A 87 9.98 10.93 5.91
CA VAL A 87 10.27 11.80 4.77
C VAL A 87 11.03 13.01 5.29
N ARG A 88 12.01 13.49 4.54
CA ARG A 88 12.71 14.73 4.91
C ARG A 88 11.73 15.90 4.96
N GLU A 89 11.90 16.78 5.92
CA GLU A 89 11.06 17.98 6.06
C GLU A 89 11.02 18.82 4.78
N GLU A 90 12.15 18.91 4.06
CA GLU A 90 12.25 19.62 2.79
C GLU A 90 11.42 18.98 1.66
N ASP A 91 11.07 17.71 1.78
CA ASP A 91 10.28 16.97 0.80
C ASP A 91 8.80 16.81 1.22
N GLN A 92 8.40 17.36 2.38
CA GLN A 92 7.04 17.16 2.90
C GLN A 92 5.94 17.61 1.95
N ASP A 93 6.16 18.71 1.22
CA ASP A 93 5.18 19.24 0.27
C ASP A 93 5.13 18.45 -1.03
N LYS A 94 6.18 17.71 -1.36
CA LYS A 94 6.25 16.84 -2.53
C LYS A 94 5.61 15.48 -2.28
N ALA A 95 5.77 14.94 -1.07
CA ALA A 95 5.24 13.63 -0.72
C ALA A 95 3.72 13.67 -0.75
N THR A 96 3.12 13.03 -1.73
CA THR A 96 1.68 13.06 -1.99
C THR A 96 1.02 11.71 -1.76
N PHE A 97 1.67 10.62 -2.16
CA PHE A 97 1.12 9.28 -2.04
C PHE A 97 2.08 8.34 -1.33
N ILE A 98 1.53 7.52 -0.45
CA ILE A 98 2.19 6.32 0.03
C ILE A 98 1.48 5.15 -0.62
N CYS A 99 2.22 4.36 -1.38
CA CYS A 99 1.66 3.24 -2.15
C CYS A 99 2.27 1.92 -1.70
N THR A 100 1.44 0.90 -1.71
CA THR A 100 1.88 -0.48 -1.51
C THR A 100 1.50 -1.29 -2.73
N GLU A 101 2.43 -2.07 -3.24
CA GLU A 101 2.26 -2.89 -4.44
C GLU A 101 2.60 -4.33 -4.14
N SER A 102 1.72 -5.24 -4.56
CA SER A 102 1.96 -6.68 -4.41
C SER A 102 3.15 -7.13 -5.23
N LYS A 103 3.99 -7.99 -4.63
CA LYS A 103 5.17 -8.58 -5.29
C LYS A 103 5.12 -10.09 -5.16
N LEU A 104 5.53 -10.77 -6.23
CA LEU A 104 5.72 -12.21 -6.21
C LEU A 104 7.10 -12.54 -5.63
N LYS A 105 7.14 -13.55 -4.78
CA LYS A 105 8.40 -14.11 -4.34
C LYS A 105 9.11 -14.76 -5.53
N ARG A 106 10.39 -14.48 -5.68
CA ARG A 106 11.21 -15.12 -6.70
C ARG A 106 11.17 -16.65 -6.51
N GLY A 107 10.82 -17.37 -7.58
CA GLY A 107 10.71 -18.84 -7.55
C GLY A 107 9.39 -19.36 -6.98
N ALA A 108 8.40 -18.50 -6.75
CA ALA A 108 7.06 -18.93 -6.35
C ALA A 108 6.43 -19.81 -7.42
N ALA A 109 5.90 -20.97 -7.01
CA ALA A 109 5.25 -21.92 -7.90
C ALA A 109 3.92 -21.40 -8.47
N GLN A 110 3.26 -20.49 -7.76
CA GLN A 110 2.05 -19.82 -8.21
C GLN A 110 2.37 -18.41 -8.67
N LYS A 111 2.00 -18.13 -9.91
CA LYS A 111 2.03 -16.77 -10.45
C LYS A 111 0.65 -16.16 -10.24
N SER A 112 0.58 -15.12 -9.42
CA SER A 112 -0.62 -14.30 -9.40
C SER A 112 -0.73 -13.56 -10.74
N LEU A 113 -1.90 -13.64 -11.36
CA LEU A 113 -2.18 -12.93 -12.62
C LEU A 113 -2.53 -11.46 -12.39
N VAL A 114 -2.77 -11.06 -11.14
CA VAL A 114 -3.24 -9.72 -10.80
C VAL A 114 -2.30 -9.10 -9.78
N ALA A 115 -1.59 -8.06 -10.21
CA ALA A 115 -0.89 -7.16 -9.32
C ALA A 115 -1.89 -6.17 -8.71
N SER A 116 -1.76 -5.89 -7.43
CA SER A 116 -2.55 -4.86 -6.75
C SER A 116 -1.65 -3.74 -6.25
N LYS A 117 -2.10 -2.51 -6.46
CA LYS A 117 -1.46 -1.31 -5.95
C LYS A 117 -2.51 -0.46 -5.25
N VAL A 118 -2.24 -0.13 -4.01
CA VAL A 118 -3.11 0.71 -3.19
C VAL A 118 -2.31 1.90 -2.68
N CYS A 119 -2.86 3.08 -2.83
CA CYS A 119 -2.23 4.32 -2.41
C CYS A 119 -3.09 5.05 -1.39
N SER A 120 -2.44 5.60 -0.36
CA SER A 120 -3.01 6.58 0.55
C SER A 120 -2.50 7.96 0.16
N LYS A 121 -3.39 8.95 0.17
CA LYS A 121 -3.03 10.34 -0.17
C LYS A 121 -2.69 11.11 1.10
N ILE A 122 -1.48 11.59 1.18
CA ILE A 122 -1.00 12.43 2.28
C ILE A 122 -1.72 13.78 2.25
N LYS A 123 -2.23 14.16 3.38
CA LYS A 123 -2.85 15.48 3.56
C LYS A 123 -2.00 16.41 4.38
#